data_598df85094d3214e7a9dd9412236e266
#
_entry.id   598df85094d3214e7a9dd9412236e266
#
_cell.length_a   1.000
_cell.length_b   1.000
_cell.length_c   1.000
_cell.angle_alpha   90.00
_cell.angle_beta   90.00
_cell.angle_gamma   90.00
#
_symmetry.space_group_name_H-M   'P 1'
#
loop_
_entity.id
_entity.type
_entity.pdbx_description
1 polymer ?
#
loop_
_entity_poly.entity_id
_entity_poly.type
_entity_poly.pdbx_seq_one_letter_code
_entity_poly.pdbx_strand_id
1 'polypeptide(L)' 'MNTMRRAHQYAREHREEYPSYKEALREGLKLA' A
#
# COMPACT_ATOMS: atom_id res chain seq x y z
N MET A 1 -12.19 -8.78 -8.11
CA MET A 1 -10.90 -8.33 -7.66
C MET A 1 -11.00 -7.05 -6.86
N ASN A 2 -10.25 -6.97 -5.79
CA ASN A 2 -10.38 -5.83 -4.89
C ASN A 2 -9.07 -5.03 -4.86
N THR A 3 -9.09 -3.89 -5.54
CA THR A 3 -7.92 -3.02 -5.63
C THR A 3 -7.48 -2.53 -4.26
N MET A 4 -8.44 -2.18 -3.41
CA MET A 4 -8.12 -1.71 -2.06
C MET A 4 -7.41 -2.80 -1.26
N ARG A 5 -7.85 -4.03 -1.42
CA ARG A 5 -7.23 -5.14 -0.72
C ARG A 5 -5.77 -5.30 -1.12
N ARG A 6 -5.50 -5.19 -2.41
CA ARG A 6 -4.13 -5.31 -2.91
C ARG A 6 -3.28 -4.14 -2.42
N ALA A 7 -3.87 -2.95 -2.41
CA ALA A 7 -3.16 -1.77 -1.94
C ALA A 7 -2.79 -1.92 -0.46
N HIS A 8 -3.71 -2.44 0.33
CA HIS A 8 -3.44 -2.65 1.75
C HIS A 8 -2.37 -3.71 1.96
N GLN A 9 -2.40 -4.76 1.16
CA GLN A 9 -1.38 -5.80 1.25
C GLN A 9 -0.01 -5.23 0.95
N TYR A 10 0.09 -4.44 -0.10
CA TYR A 10 1.35 -3.79 -0.46
C TYR A 10 1.83 -2.89 0.68
N ALA A 11 0.92 -2.08 1.20
CA ALA A 11 1.27 -1.15 2.26
C ALA A 11 1.81 -1.86 3.49
N ARG A 12 1.22 -2.98 3.85
CA ARG A 12 1.66 -3.74 5.03
C ARG A 12 3.02 -4.37 4.82
N GLU A 13 3.28 -4.85 3.61
CA GLU A 13 4.55 -5.49 3.30
C GLU A 13 5.69 -4.48 3.17
N HIS A 14 5.38 -3.26 2.80
CA HIS A 14 6.39 -2.23 2.56
C HIS A 14 6.33 -1.06 3.53
N ARG A 15 5.62 -1.22 4.63
CA ARG A 15 5.42 -0.12 5.57
C ARG A 15 6.72 0.49 6.07
N GLU A 16 7.76 -0.31 6.20
CA GLU A 16 9.03 0.19 6.71
C GLU A 16 9.76 1.09 5.70
N GLU A 17 9.39 1.01 4.44
CA GLU A 17 10.00 1.83 3.40
C GLU A 17 9.39 3.22 3.31
N TYR A 18 8.31 3.45 4.04
CA TYR A 18 7.57 4.70 3.96
C TYR A 18 7.46 5.35 5.34
N PRO A 19 7.40 6.69 5.38
CA PRO A 19 7.29 7.40 6.66
C PRO A 19 5.96 7.17 7.36
N SER A 20 4.94 6.78 6.61
CA SER A 20 3.64 6.48 7.21
C SER A 20 2.90 5.45 6.38
N TYR A 21 1.95 4.77 7.02
CA TYR A 21 1.13 3.77 6.35
C TYR A 21 0.35 4.39 5.19
N LYS A 22 -0.08 5.63 5.38
CA LYS A 22 -0.84 6.33 4.36
C LYS A 22 -0.05 6.46 3.06
N GLU A 23 1.25 6.76 3.20
CA GLU A 23 2.12 6.88 2.03
C GLU A 23 2.26 5.54 1.33
N ALA A 24 2.46 4.48 2.11
CA ALA A 24 2.60 3.15 1.55
C ALA A 24 1.31 2.72 0.82
N LEU A 25 0.18 3.02 1.40
CA LEU A 25 -1.11 2.69 0.81
C LEU A 25 -1.31 3.42 -0.51
N ARG A 26 -0.88 4.66 -0.55
CA ARG A 26 -0.98 5.47 -1.75
C ARG A 26 -0.21 4.85 -2.90
N GLU A 27 1.01 4.39 -2.61
CA GLU A 27 1.83 3.73 -3.62
C GLU A 27 1.19 2.41 -4.04
N GLY A 28 0.62 1.71 -3.10
CA GLY A 28 -0.07 0.47 -3.40
C GLY A 28 -1.23 0.67 -4.37
N LEU A 29 -1.94 1.76 -4.23
CA LEU A 29 -3.05 2.08 -5.11
C LEU A 29 -2.58 2.36 -6.52
N LYS A 30 -1.41 2.96 -6.64
CA LYS A 30 -0.84 3.24 -7.96
C LYS A 30 -0.45 1.97 -8.67
N LEU A 31 0.04 0.99 -7.92
CA LEU A 31 0.52 -0.26 -8.49
C LEU A 31 -0.60 -1.27 -8.75
N ALA A 32 -1.69 -1.12 -8.05
CA ALA A 32 -2.81 -2.06 -8.17
C ALA A 32 -3.72 -1.82 -9.42
#